data_7814b7f5bb2487e49df4c165c9831b75
#
_entry.id   7814b7f5bb2487e49df4c165c9831b75
#
_cell.length_a   1.000
_cell.length_b   1.000
_cell.length_c   1.000
_cell.angle_alpha   90.00
_cell.angle_beta   90.00
_cell.angle_gamma   90.00
#
_symmetry.space_group_name_H-M   'P 1'
#
loop_
_entity.id
_entity.type
_entity.pdbx_description
1 polymer ?
#
loop_
_entity_poly.entity_id
_entity_poly.type
_entity_poly.pdbx_seq_one_letter_code
_entity_poly.pdbx_strand_id
1 'polypeptide(L)'
;MEYRLKTPLKKEELSVLRAGDRVLLSGTVYTARDAAHQRMMERLDRGEELPFALEGSAIYYVGPTPERPGQVIGSAGPTTSGRMDKFSPRLLDLGQPVMIGKGARSREVKEAIVRNGAVYLAAMGGAGAVMSASVDSARVVCWEDLGCEAVRQLHVTDMPLTVVIDSRGNDLYESGPAAYLESVERMEN
;
A
#
# COMPACT_ATOMS: atom_id res chain seq x y z
N MET A 1 9.83 -14.76 5.68
CA MET A 1 11.17 -14.36 5.18
C MET A 1 11.29 -12.84 5.15
N GLU A 2 12.48 -12.27 4.81
CA GLU A 2 12.63 -10.82 4.59
C GLU A 2 13.15 -10.57 3.17
N TYR A 3 12.49 -9.66 2.46
CA TYR A 3 12.81 -9.29 1.08
C TYR A 3 13.13 -7.80 0.99
N ARG A 4 14.12 -7.44 0.18
CA ARG A 4 14.41 -6.05 -0.21
C ARG A 4 13.91 -5.85 -1.63
N LEU A 5 12.95 -4.92 -1.79
CA LEU A 5 12.34 -4.62 -3.06
C LEU A 5 12.56 -3.16 -3.43
N LYS A 6 12.60 -2.88 -4.72
CA LYS A 6 12.78 -1.53 -5.24
C LYS A 6 11.80 -1.24 -6.37
N THR A 7 11.07 -0.13 -6.25
CA THR A 7 10.19 0.35 -7.33
C THR A 7 10.98 0.88 -8.52
N PRO A 8 10.49 0.73 -9.77
CA PRO A 8 9.23 0.08 -10.16
C PRO A 8 9.32 -1.45 -10.01
N LEU A 9 8.22 -2.06 -9.57
CA LEU A 9 8.14 -3.48 -9.21
C LEU A 9 7.56 -4.31 -10.37
N LYS A 10 8.13 -5.50 -10.58
CA LYS A 10 7.68 -6.46 -11.58
C LYS A 10 6.88 -7.59 -10.94
N LYS A 11 5.97 -8.19 -11.69
CA LYS A 11 5.12 -9.31 -11.22
C LYS A 11 5.96 -10.51 -10.75
N GLU A 12 7.07 -10.77 -11.40
CA GLU A 12 7.99 -11.87 -11.04
C GLU A 12 8.55 -11.68 -9.62
N GLU A 13 8.91 -10.45 -9.24
CA GLU A 13 9.43 -10.12 -7.90
C GLU A 13 8.35 -10.26 -6.83
N LEU A 14 7.09 -9.99 -7.17
CA LEU A 14 5.95 -10.11 -6.25
C LEU A 14 5.46 -11.55 -6.12
N SER A 15 5.61 -12.38 -7.13
CA SER A 15 5.12 -13.76 -7.17
C SER A 15 5.79 -14.69 -6.15
N VAL A 16 6.98 -14.33 -5.67
CA VAL A 16 7.74 -15.11 -4.67
C VAL A 16 7.30 -14.80 -3.24
N LEU A 17 6.68 -13.64 -3.01
CA LEU A 17 6.23 -13.20 -1.69
C LEU A 17 5.10 -14.07 -1.16
N ARG A 18 5.05 -14.23 0.16
CA ARG A 18 4.00 -14.96 0.88
C ARG A 18 3.44 -14.10 2.00
N ALA A 19 2.16 -14.29 2.29
CA ALA A 19 1.52 -13.67 3.45
C ALA A 19 2.34 -13.96 4.72
N GLY A 20 2.65 -12.90 5.49
CA GLY A 20 3.54 -12.94 6.65
C GLY A 20 5.01 -12.61 6.37
N ASP A 21 5.44 -12.54 5.10
CA ASP A 21 6.79 -12.11 4.77
C ASP A 21 7.00 -10.61 5.09
N ARG A 22 8.22 -10.27 5.48
CA ARG A 22 8.66 -8.89 5.69
C ARG A 22 9.24 -8.33 4.40
N VAL A 23 8.94 -7.07 4.12
CA VAL A 23 9.44 -6.34 2.96
C VAL A 23 10.09 -5.05 3.45
N LEU A 24 11.30 -4.78 2.99
CA LEU A 24 11.96 -3.48 3.06
C LEU A 24 11.88 -2.87 1.66
N LEU A 25 10.97 -1.88 1.51
CA LEU A 25 10.70 -1.26 0.22
C LEU A 25 11.51 0.02 0.06
N SER A 26 12.20 0.15 -1.07
CA SER A 26 12.93 1.36 -1.46
C SER A 26 12.45 1.89 -2.81
N GLY A 27 12.74 3.17 -3.09
CA GLY A 27 12.41 3.85 -4.34
C GLY A 27 11.17 4.71 -4.27
N THR A 28 10.44 4.84 -5.38
CA THR A 28 9.29 5.75 -5.50
C THR A 28 8.00 5.10 -5.00
N VAL A 29 7.30 5.78 -4.09
CA VAL A 29 5.97 5.43 -3.60
C VAL A 29 5.05 6.63 -3.76
N TYR A 30 3.85 6.43 -4.30
CA TYR A 30 2.83 7.48 -4.38
C TYR A 30 1.90 7.42 -3.17
N THR A 31 1.47 8.59 -2.68
CA THR A 31 0.41 8.65 -1.67
C THR A 31 -0.93 8.90 -2.33
N ALA A 32 -1.97 8.18 -1.93
CA ALA A 32 -3.34 8.47 -2.32
C ALA A 32 -4.33 7.90 -1.30
N ARG A 33 -5.35 8.68 -0.96
CA ARG A 33 -6.49 8.22 -0.15
C ARG A 33 -7.80 8.56 -0.87
N ASP A 34 -8.87 8.65 -0.12
CA ASP A 34 -10.26 8.74 -0.58
C ASP A 34 -10.47 9.77 -1.69
N ALA A 35 -10.13 11.05 -1.43
CA ALA A 35 -10.37 12.13 -2.39
C ALA A 35 -9.49 11.99 -3.64
N ALA A 36 -8.23 11.58 -3.48
CA ALA A 36 -7.34 11.33 -4.61
C ALA A 36 -7.85 10.16 -5.47
N HIS A 37 -8.27 9.04 -4.84
CA HIS A 37 -8.84 7.91 -5.57
C HIS A 37 -10.12 8.31 -6.33
N GLN A 38 -10.99 9.10 -5.71
CA GLN A 38 -12.19 9.61 -6.38
C GLN A 38 -11.83 10.39 -7.64
N ARG A 39 -10.86 11.31 -7.58
CA ARG A 39 -10.39 12.06 -8.75
C ARG A 39 -9.70 11.19 -9.81
N MET A 40 -9.00 10.14 -9.39
CA MET A 40 -8.48 9.16 -10.36
C MET A 40 -9.61 8.52 -11.15
N MET A 41 -10.69 8.08 -10.48
CA MET A 41 -11.84 7.49 -11.17
C MET A 41 -12.51 8.47 -12.14
N GLU A 42 -12.73 9.71 -11.72
CA GLU A 42 -13.32 10.76 -12.55
C GLU A 42 -12.49 11.04 -13.81
N ARG A 43 -11.15 11.04 -13.71
CA ARG A 43 -10.28 11.16 -14.88
C ARG A 43 -10.39 9.97 -15.81
N LEU A 44 -10.30 8.76 -15.26
CA LEU A 44 -10.42 7.51 -16.02
C LEU A 44 -11.79 7.37 -16.70
N ASP A 45 -12.86 7.87 -16.08
CA ASP A 45 -14.21 7.87 -16.66
C ASP A 45 -14.32 8.84 -17.85
N ARG A 46 -13.51 9.89 -17.89
CA ARG A 46 -13.38 10.80 -19.03
C ARG A 46 -12.38 10.33 -20.10
N GLY A 47 -11.77 9.14 -19.91
CA GLY A 47 -10.73 8.63 -20.79
C GLY A 47 -9.39 9.36 -20.70
N GLU A 48 -9.15 10.11 -19.62
CA GLU A 48 -7.91 10.85 -19.39
C GLU A 48 -6.88 9.97 -18.69
N GLU A 49 -5.60 10.16 -19.02
CA GLU A 49 -4.50 9.51 -18.34
C GLU A 49 -4.33 10.04 -16.91
N LEU A 50 -3.86 9.18 -15.99
CA LEU A 50 -3.49 9.61 -14.65
C LEU A 50 -2.20 10.43 -14.68
N PRO A 51 -2.03 11.41 -13.77
CA PRO A 51 -0.87 12.29 -13.75
C PRO A 51 0.42 11.64 -13.22
N PHE A 52 0.40 10.32 -13.03
CA PHE A 52 1.54 9.49 -12.64
C PHE A 52 1.36 8.06 -13.14
N ALA A 53 2.48 7.34 -13.32
CA ALA A 53 2.45 5.97 -13.82
C ALA A 53 1.92 5.00 -12.75
N LEU A 54 0.93 4.16 -13.14
CA LEU A 54 0.44 3.07 -12.28
C LEU A 54 1.29 1.80 -12.40
N GLU A 55 1.78 1.51 -13.60
CA GLU A 55 2.54 0.30 -13.87
C GLU A 55 3.83 0.27 -13.03
N GLY A 56 4.03 -0.83 -12.31
CA GLY A 56 5.15 -1.00 -11.40
C GLY A 56 5.13 -0.14 -10.14
N SER A 57 4.07 0.68 -9.92
CA SER A 57 3.99 1.61 -8.80
C SER A 57 3.51 0.96 -7.50
N ALA A 58 3.92 1.56 -6.38
CA ALA A 58 3.34 1.32 -5.07
C ALA A 58 2.52 2.54 -4.65
N ILE A 59 1.26 2.32 -4.23
CA ILE A 59 0.42 3.37 -3.67
C ILE A 59 0.24 3.15 -2.17
N TYR A 60 0.65 4.15 -1.39
CA TYR A 60 0.51 4.18 0.05
C TYR A 60 -0.74 4.98 0.44
N TYR A 61 -1.67 4.32 1.11
CA TYR A 61 -2.92 4.92 1.59
C TYR A 61 -2.65 5.73 2.85
N VAL A 62 -2.16 6.94 2.66
CA VAL A 62 -1.75 7.86 3.71
C VAL A 62 -2.12 9.29 3.36
N GLY A 63 -2.49 10.07 4.36
CA GLY A 63 -2.53 11.53 4.32
C GLY A 63 -1.58 12.02 5.41
N PRO A 64 -0.32 12.34 5.08
CA PRO A 64 0.65 12.73 6.07
C PRO A 64 0.26 14.06 6.74
N THR A 65 0.64 14.22 8.01
CA THR A 65 0.52 15.52 8.65
C THR A 65 1.53 16.49 8.05
N PRO A 66 1.30 17.81 8.16
CA PRO A 66 2.28 18.80 7.75
C PRO A 66 3.65 18.54 8.37
N GLU A 67 4.70 18.78 7.59
CA GLU A 67 6.08 18.70 8.03
C GLU A 67 6.40 19.79 9.06
N ARG A 68 7.26 19.45 10.02
CA ARG A 68 7.86 20.44 10.92
C ARG A 68 9.14 21.00 10.28
N PRO A 69 9.62 22.19 10.74
CA PRO A 69 10.90 22.72 10.27
C PRO A 69 12.01 21.66 10.31
N GLY A 70 12.68 21.44 9.19
CA GLY A 70 13.76 20.45 9.05
C GLY A 70 13.30 19.00 8.79
N GLN A 71 12.00 18.74 8.69
CA GLN A 71 11.46 17.43 8.30
C GLN A 71 11.05 17.40 6.83
N VAL A 72 11.24 16.25 6.19
CA VAL A 72 10.80 16.00 4.80
C VAL A 72 9.27 15.84 4.73
N ILE A 73 8.69 15.21 5.75
CA ILE A 73 7.26 14.89 5.84
C ILE A 73 6.87 14.79 7.33
N GLY A 74 5.63 15.06 7.65
CA GLY A 74 5.12 14.83 8.99
C GLY A 74 4.80 13.34 9.24
N SER A 75 4.05 13.05 10.29
CA SER A 75 3.63 11.66 10.58
C SER A 75 2.91 11.03 9.40
N ALA A 76 3.39 9.87 8.95
CA ALA A 76 2.91 9.17 7.76
C ALA A 76 2.27 7.81 8.10
N GLY A 77 1.34 7.79 9.06
CA GLY A 77 0.61 6.58 9.45
C GLY A 77 -0.43 6.16 8.41
N PRO A 78 -0.59 4.83 8.16
CA PRO A 78 -1.53 4.33 7.17
C PRO A 78 -2.99 4.60 7.56
N THR A 79 -3.83 4.93 6.58
CA THR A 79 -5.29 4.92 6.75
C THR A 79 -5.88 3.53 6.52
N THR A 80 -7.13 3.33 6.94
CA THR A 80 -7.85 2.07 6.73
C THR A 80 -8.10 1.84 5.25
N SER A 81 -7.56 0.73 4.72
CA SER A 81 -7.52 0.43 3.28
C SER A 81 -8.87 0.07 2.68
N GLY A 82 -9.79 -0.51 3.46
CA GLY A 82 -11.14 -0.85 3.01
C GLY A 82 -11.94 0.33 2.45
N ARG A 83 -11.58 1.56 2.80
CA ARG A 83 -12.16 2.78 2.22
C ARG A 83 -11.87 2.94 0.73
N MET A 84 -10.76 2.38 0.25
CA MET A 84 -10.34 2.40 -1.15
C MET A 84 -10.83 1.18 -1.95
N ASP A 85 -11.54 0.24 -1.32
CA ASP A 85 -11.89 -1.05 -1.95
C ASP A 85 -12.75 -0.88 -3.21
N LYS A 86 -13.63 0.11 -3.25
CA LYS A 86 -14.44 0.43 -4.43
C LYS A 86 -13.65 0.93 -5.63
N PHE A 87 -12.40 1.37 -5.43
CA PHE A 87 -11.53 1.91 -6.47
C PHE A 87 -10.40 0.93 -6.87
N SER A 88 -9.90 0.17 -5.89
CA SER A 88 -8.69 -0.63 -6.01
C SER A 88 -8.74 -1.66 -7.15
N PRO A 89 -9.83 -2.41 -7.40
CA PRO A 89 -9.86 -3.39 -8.49
C PRO A 89 -9.54 -2.77 -9.84
N ARG A 90 -10.12 -1.61 -10.15
CA ARG A 90 -9.87 -0.90 -11.42
C ARG A 90 -8.40 -0.46 -11.57
N LEU A 91 -7.79 0.03 -10.49
CA LEU A 91 -6.38 0.45 -10.53
C LEU A 91 -5.44 -0.74 -10.67
N LEU A 92 -5.75 -1.87 -10.03
CA LEU A 92 -5.03 -3.13 -10.20
C LEU A 92 -5.11 -3.61 -11.65
N ASP A 93 -6.30 -3.54 -12.26
CA ASP A 93 -6.51 -3.92 -13.67
C ASP A 93 -5.78 -2.98 -14.65
N LEU A 94 -5.47 -1.77 -14.22
CA LEU A 94 -4.65 -0.80 -14.96
C LEU A 94 -3.15 -0.91 -14.67
N GLY A 95 -2.71 -1.93 -13.92
CA GLY A 95 -1.30 -2.26 -13.74
C GLY A 95 -0.66 -1.78 -12.44
N GLN A 96 -1.43 -1.29 -11.45
CA GLN A 96 -0.92 -1.02 -10.10
C GLN A 96 -0.59 -2.34 -9.39
N PRO A 97 0.68 -2.69 -9.09
CA PRO A 97 0.99 -3.99 -8.52
C PRO A 97 1.03 -4.03 -7.01
N VAL A 98 1.17 -2.88 -6.32
CA VAL A 98 1.37 -2.83 -4.87
C VAL A 98 0.48 -1.79 -4.22
N MET A 99 -0.26 -2.23 -3.23
CA MET A 99 -1.04 -1.39 -2.30
C MET A 99 -0.39 -1.44 -0.92
N ILE A 100 -0.29 -0.28 -0.26
CA ILE A 100 0.26 -0.18 1.10
C ILE A 100 -0.78 0.49 2.00
N GLY A 101 -1.13 -0.14 3.12
CA GLY A 101 -2.10 0.43 4.04
C GLY A 101 -2.28 -0.37 5.32
N LYS A 102 -3.48 -0.39 5.91
CA LYS A 102 -3.84 -1.24 7.07
C LYS A 102 -5.29 -1.71 7.00
N GLY A 103 -5.58 -2.79 7.70
CA GLY A 103 -6.92 -3.37 7.80
C GLY A 103 -7.27 -4.30 6.65
N ALA A 104 -8.36 -5.05 6.83
CA ALA A 104 -8.81 -6.05 5.86
C ALA A 104 -9.25 -5.42 4.53
N ARG A 105 -9.29 -6.24 3.48
CA ARG A 105 -9.74 -5.86 2.13
C ARG A 105 -10.99 -6.66 1.76
N SER A 106 -11.80 -6.10 0.88
CA SER A 106 -12.99 -6.78 0.36
C SER A 106 -12.61 -7.98 -0.53
N ARG A 107 -13.61 -8.85 -0.77
CA ARG A 107 -13.45 -10.01 -1.65
C ARG A 107 -13.06 -9.60 -3.07
N GLU A 108 -13.67 -8.55 -3.61
CA GLU A 108 -13.42 -8.03 -4.95
C GLU A 108 -11.97 -7.56 -5.11
N VAL A 109 -11.40 -6.95 -4.06
CA VAL A 109 -9.98 -6.56 -4.06
C VAL A 109 -9.07 -7.79 -4.01
N LYS A 110 -9.38 -8.81 -3.20
CA LYS A 110 -8.62 -10.07 -3.17
C LYS A 110 -8.63 -10.76 -4.52
N GLU A 111 -9.78 -10.85 -5.17
CA GLU A 111 -9.90 -11.41 -6.52
C GLU A 111 -9.07 -10.61 -7.55
N ALA A 112 -9.07 -9.27 -7.43
CA ALA A 112 -8.26 -8.40 -8.28
C ALA A 112 -6.75 -8.57 -8.03
N ILE A 113 -6.33 -8.77 -6.78
CA ILE A 113 -4.94 -9.07 -6.42
C ILE A 113 -4.47 -10.34 -7.14
N VAL A 114 -5.25 -11.42 -7.06
CA VAL A 114 -4.91 -12.71 -7.67
C VAL A 114 -4.81 -12.60 -9.19
N ARG A 115 -5.83 -12.05 -9.86
CA ARG A 115 -5.85 -11.98 -11.33
C ARG A 115 -4.76 -11.07 -11.90
N ASN A 116 -4.29 -10.09 -11.13
CA ASN A 116 -3.25 -9.16 -11.58
C ASN A 116 -1.84 -9.53 -11.08
N GLY A 117 -1.70 -10.54 -10.22
CA GLY A 117 -0.43 -10.90 -9.61
C GLY A 117 0.11 -9.80 -8.69
N ALA A 118 -0.79 -9.02 -8.09
CA ALA A 118 -0.48 -7.90 -7.20
C ALA A 118 -0.31 -8.39 -5.74
N VAL A 119 0.08 -7.46 -4.86
CA VAL A 119 0.18 -7.72 -3.42
C VAL A 119 -0.36 -6.55 -2.60
N TYR A 120 -0.85 -6.87 -1.40
CA TYR A 120 -1.19 -5.88 -0.40
C TYR A 120 -0.24 -5.98 0.78
N LEU A 121 0.44 -4.86 1.07
CA LEU A 121 1.41 -4.73 2.15
C LEU A 121 0.82 -3.90 3.28
N ALA A 122 0.99 -4.37 4.52
CA ALA A 122 0.63 -3.58 5.69
C ALA A 122 1.80 -2.70 6.13
N ALA A 123 1.49 -1.41 6.34
CA ALA A 123 2.27 -0.53 7.18
C ALA A 123 1.74 -0.59 8.61
N MET A 124 2.62 -0.54 9.60
CA MET A 124 2.20 -0.66 11.01
C MET A 124 1.33 0.52 11.44
N GLY A 125 0.15 0.22 11.96
CA GLY A 125 -0.72 1.21 12.62
C GLY A 125 -0.05 1.77 13.87
N GLY A 126 -0.20 3.08 14.13
CA GLY A 126 0.44 3.77 15.26
C GLY A 126 1.92 4.14 15.03
N ALA A 127 2.58 3.59 14.02
CA ALA A 127 3.99 3.82 13.72
C ALA A 127 4.23 4.93 12.68
N GLY A 128 3.37 5.97 12.64
CA GLY A 128 3.49 7.06 11.66
C GLY A 128 4.85 7.76 11.66
N ALA A 129 5.51 7.87 12.82
CA ALA A 129 6.86 8.41 12.94
C ALA A 129 7.91 7.46 12.34
N VAL A 130 7.75 6.14 12.53
CA VAL A 130 8.66 5.14 11.94
C VAL A 130 8.52 5.14 10.42
N MET A 131 7.28 5.21 9.92
CA MET A 131 7.03 5.26 8.48
C MET A 131 7.60 6.54 7.84
N SER A 132 7.45 7.70 8.51
CA SER A 132 8.03 8.96 8.02
C SER A 132 9.55 8.97 8.04
N ALA A 133 10.19 8.25 8.96
CA ALA A 133 11.65 8.15 9.05
C ALA A 133 12.28 7.41 7.85
N SER A 134 11.51 6.60 7.13
CA SER A 134 11.97 5.94 5.89
C SER A 134 11.78 6.80 4.63
N VAL A 135 11.27 8.03 4.76
CA VAL A 135 11.02 8.94 3.62
C VAL A 135 12.18 9.93 3.48
N ASP A 136 12.92 9.80 2.39
CA ASP A 136 14.09 10.65 2.07
C ASP A 136 13.69 11.97 1.41
N SER A 137 12.63 11.95 0.60
CA SER A 137 12.09 13.14 -0.07
C SER A 137 10.60 12.99 -0.38
N ALA A 138 9.91 14.12 -0.46
CA ALA A 138 8.48 14.18 -0.78
C ALA A 138 8.19 15.40 -1.66
N ARG A 139 7.35 15.23 -2.68
CA ARG A 139 6.82 16.33 -3.50
C ARG A 139 5.37 16.07 -3.90
N VAL A 140 4.57 17.12 -4.00
CA VAL A 140 3.22 17.03 -4.57
C VAL A 140 3.33 16.78 -6.07
N VAL A 141 2.56 15.83 -6.58
CA VAL A 141 2.49 15.48 -8.01
C VAL A 141 1.25 16.13 -8.64
N CYS A 142 0.10 16.02 -7.94
CA CYS A 142 -1.15 16.58 -8.43
C CYS A 142 -2.14 16.79 -7.29
N TRP A 143 -3.17 17.60 -7.59
CA TRP A 143 -4.31 17.89 -6.72
C TRP A 143 -3.91 18.51 -5.38
N GLU A 144 -3.06 19.54 -5.45
CA GLU A 144 -2.53 20.26 -4.28
C GLU A 144 -3.65 20.82 -3.39
N ASP A 145 -4.79 21.19 -3.99
CA ASP A 145 -5.99 21.64 -3.31
C ASP A 145 -6.61 20.61 -2.35
N LEU A 146 -6.26 19.32 -2.47
CA LEU A 146 -6.65 18.27 -1.52
C LEU A 146 -5.82 18.27 -0.23
N GLY A 147 -4.82 19.13 -0.09
CA GLY A 147 -3.99 19.26 1.11
C GLY A 147 -3.26 17.95 1.45
N CYS A 148 -3.58 17.34 2.61
CA CYS A 148 -2.94 16.08 3.03
C CYS A 148 -3.36 14.88 2.17
N GLU A 149 -4.45 14.97 1.40
CA GLU A 149 -4.90 13.94 0.45
C GLU A 149 -4.38 14.16 -0.99
N ALA A 150 -3.61 15.23 -1.23
CA ALA A 150 -2.91 15.41 -2.51
C ALA A 150 -2.04 14.20 -2.81
N VAL A 151 -1.92 13.84 -4.09
CA VAL A 151 -0.98 12.80 -4.49
C VAL A 151 0.44 13.33 -4.35
N ARG A 152 1.21 12.68 -3.50
CA ARG A 152 2.63 12.97 -3.33
C ARG A 152 3.45 11.82 -3.91
N GLN A 153 4.59 12.14 -4.46
CA GLN A 153 5.65 11.20 -4.76
C GLN A 153 6.62 11.24 -3.60
N LEU A 154 6.79 10.11 -2.94
CA LEU A 154 7.77 9.89 -1.90
C LEU A 154 8.94 9.11 -2.50
N HIS A 155 10.17 9.43 -2.12
CA HIS A 155 11.30 8.54 -2.25
C HIS A 155 11.55 7.92 -0.87
N VAL A 156 11.58 6.59 -0.81
CA VAL A 156 11.74 5.86 0.45
C VAL A 156 12.95 4.95 0.42
N THR A 157 13.54 4.72 1.58
CA THR A 157 14.64 3.77 1.79
C THR A 157 14.27 2.81 2.91
N ASP A 158 14.30 1.51 2.58
CA ASP A 158 14.04 0.39 3.50
C ASP A 158 12.75 0.56 4.33
N MET A 159 11.68 1.08 3.72
CA MET A 159 10.37 1.23 4.37
C MET A 159 9.87 -0.14 4.85
N PRO A 160 9.67 -0.34 6.18
CA PRO A 160 9.33 -1.65 6.73
C PRO A 160 7.85 -1.98 6.55
N LEU A 161 7.56 -3.07 5.84
CA LEU A 161 6.21 -3.51 5.50
C LEU A 161 6.07 -5.02 5.75
N THR A 162 4.83 -5.49 5.83
CA THR A 162 4.50 -6.93 5.93
C THR A 162 3.54 -7.30 4.81
N VAL A 163 3.77 -8.41 4.12
CA VAL A 163 2.83 -8.96 3.14
C VAL A 163 1.59 -9.45 3.88
N VAL A 164 0.45 -8.83 3.62
CA VAL A 164 -0.84 -9.26 4.19
C VAL A 164 -1.60 -10.13 3.22
N ILE A 165 -1.71 -9.68 1.95
CA ILE A 165 -2.32 -10.51 0.91
C ILE A 165 -1.29 -10.69 -0.19
N ASP A 166 -0.92 -11.95 -0.44
CA ASP A 166 0.02 -12.28 -1.49
C ASP A 166 -0.69 -12.46 -2.85
N SER A 167 0.09 -12.59 -3.92
CA SER A 167 -0.42 -12.73 -5.29
C SER A 167 -1.21 -14.03 -5.55
N ARG A 168 -1.26 -14.93 -4.58
CA ARG A 168 -2.05 -16.18 -4.63
C ARG A 168 -3.36 -16.07 -3.86
N GLY A 169 -3.60 -14.93 -3.18
CA GLY A 169 -4.80 -14.67 -2.40
C GLY A 169 -4.74 -15.14 -0.96
N ASN A 170 -3.58 -15.62 -0.46
CA ASN A 170 -3.43 -15.92 0.96
C ASN A 170 -3.49 -14.62 1.76
N ASP A 171 -4.32 -14.60 2.83
CA ASP A 171 -4.58 -13.42 3.64
C ASP A 171 -4.15 -13.67 5.09
N LEU A 172 -3.20 -12.88 5.57
CA LEU A 172 -2.68 -12.96 6.93
C LEU A 172 -3.73 -12.59 8.00
N TYR A 173 -4.68 -11.72 7.67
CA TYR A 173 -5.78 -11.40 8.59
C TYR A 173 -6.75 -12.56 8.81
N GLU A 174 -6.82 -13.52 7.89
CA GLU A 174 -7.59 -14.75 8.03
C GLU A 174 -6.75 -15.88 8.65
N SER A 175 -5.55 -16.12 8.11
CA SER A 175 -4.70 -17.22 8.54
C SER A 175 -4.02 -17.00 9.88
N GLY A 176 -3.66 -15.76 10.23
CA GLY A 176 -2.96 -15.43 11.48
C GLY A 176 -3.79 -15.75 12.73
N PRO A 177 -5.03 -15.26 12.86
CA PRO A 177 -5.90 -15.60 13.99
C PRO A 177 -6.20 -17.10 14.08
N ALA A 178 -6.44 -17.78 12.96
CA ALA A 178 -6.68 -19.22 12.93
C ALA A 178 -5.48 -20.01 13.47
N ALA A 179 -4.28 -19.71 12.99
CA ALA A 179 -3.05 -20.35 13.46
C ALA A 179 -2.78 -20.10 14.95
N TYR A 180 -3.10 -18.89 15.45
CA TYR A 180 -2.99 -18.58 16.87
C TYR A 180 -3.94 -19.43 17.73
N LEU A 181 -5.22 -19.53 17.36
CA LEU A 181 -6.20 -20.34 18.08
C LEU A 181 -5.81 -21.81 18.13
N GLU A 182 -5.37 -22.39 17.01
CA GLU A 182 -4.84 -23.75 16.98
C GLU A 182 -3.63 -23.94 17.91
N SER A 183 -2.76 -22.92 18.04
CA SER A 183 -1.60 -23.00 18.93
C SER A 183 -2.00 -22.99 20.41
N VAL A 184 -3.04 -22.22 20.77
CA VAL A 184 -3.58 -22.18 22.15
C VAL A 184 -4.20 -23.52 22.51
N GLU A 185 -5.06 -24.08 21.64
CA GLU A 185 -5.69 -25.38 21.86
C GLU A 185 -4.66 -26.52 22.05
N ARG A 186 -3.51 -26.45 21.34
CA ARG A 186 -2.42 -27.43 21.52
C ARG A 186 -1.65 -27.29 22.86
N MET A 187 -1.67 -26.08 23.46
CA MET A 187 -1.01 -25.85 24.76
C MET A 187 -1.90 -26.23 25.94
N GLU A 188 -3.22 -26.27 25.73
CA GLU A 188 -4.20 -26.62 26.78
C GLU A 188 -4.48 -28.15 26.86
N ASN A 189 -4.01 -28.95 25.88
CA ASN A 189 -4.09 -30.40 25.82
C ASN A 189 -2.73 -31.06 26.09
#